data_a80a2f22a8f7ce2561426cb3fd48f15e
#
_entry.id   a80a2f22a8f7ce2561426cb3fd48f15e
#
_cell.length_a   1.000
_cell.length_b   1.000
_cell.length_c   1.000
_cell.angle_alpha   90.00
_cell.angle_beta   90.00
_cell.angle_gamma   90.00
#
_symmetry.space_group_name_H-M   'P 1'
#
loop_
_entity.id
_entity.type
_entity.pdbx_description
1 polymer ?
#
loop_
_entity_poly.entity_id
_entity_poly.type
_entity_poly.pdbx_seq_one_letter_code
_entity_poly.pdbx_strand_id
1 'polypeptide(L)'
;YSNSLEFYNIFRNGTTDIHAKSQQKISSLIDVNKETNIYPAKIKFQSNIYNQFYNTEDKKIDNKYVVSNYFRTFLIFGITAETPFKIKNFKNKLTYTPKIKLVITPGISNSNKLSNEDSSINSYTINNNTNLNRYSGTDKLDNSKRLDLSFNIKNDVLNGTLWTTYEFTNNSNYHYSQGNEKKLSDFLGNVSHTKKNYNTSYNFRFDPNNNYMKNQDIQLGYENKIGSYNFSYLDQKSKTEDTIVSDKETLNYEFVSKKLFKYSKVSYTGLYDIKKSMNTENVISYSYFDECFGVNIDFKRNSYAEESLKPQDIMTIMFSFKNLGSYKSTNLAVSETDKQDIEWESKSVNNDLFN
;
A
#
# COMPACT_ATOMS: atom_id res chain seq x y z
N TYR A 1 8.48 -10.08 -24.56
CA TYR A 1 8.28 -11.13 -23.54
C TYR A 1 9.42 -11.10 -22.54
N SER A 2 9.17 -11.55 -21.31
CA SER A 2 10.18 -11.72 -20.28
C SER A 2 10.04 -13.11 -19.64
N ASN A 3 11.16 -13.67 -19.20
CA ASN A 3 11.20 -14.93 -18.45
C ASN A 3 11.89 -14.67 -17.13
N SER A 4 11.36 -15.22 -16.05
CA SER A 4 12.02 -15.30 -14.75
C SER A 4 12.07 -16.73 -14.26
N LEU A 5 13.16 -17.09 -13.60
CA LEU A 5 13.35 -18.37 -12.92
C LEU A 5 13.60 -18.09 -11.44
N GLU A 6 12.84 -18.76 -10.59
CA GLU A 6 12.97 -18.66 -9.14
C GLU A 6 13.21 -20.04 -8.56
N PHE A 7 14.15 -20.11 -7.64
CA PHE A 7 14.43 -21.31 -6.86
C PHE A 7 14.48 -20.93 -5.38
N TYR A 8 13.76 -21.65 -4.52
CA TYR A 8 13.95 -21.53 -3.08
C TYR A 8 13.90 -22.88 -2.36
N ASN A 9 14.55 -22.92 -1.20
CA ASN A 9 14.55 -24.05 -0.29
C ASN A 9 14.29 -23.51 1.12
N ILE A 10 13.22 -23.96 1.76
CA ILE A 10 12.80 -23.52 3.08
C ILE A 10 12.83 -24.70 4.03
N PHE A 11 13.50 -24.50 5.17
CA PHE A 11 13.50 -25.43 6.31
C PHE A 11 12.71 -24.78 7.47
N ARG A 12 11.86 -25.59 8.11
CA ARG A 12 11.04 -25.15 9.22
C ARG A 12 11.17 -26.01 10.44
N ASN A 13 11.09 -25.37 11.60
CA ASN A 13 10.74 -26.02 12.84
C ASN A 13 9.21 -25.98 13.01
N GLY A 14 8.57 -27.13 13.22
CA GLY A 14 7.16 -27.45 13.09
C GLY A 14 6.10 -26.67 13.86
N THR A 15 6.17 -25.33 13.90
CA THR A 15 5.23 -24.44 14.62
C THR A 15 4.30 -23.63 13.73
N THR A 16 4.32 -23.83 12.42
CA THR A 16 3.45 -23.09 11.48
C THR A 16 2.18 -23.88 11.16
N ASP A 17 1.10 -23.22 10.79
CA ASP A 17 -0.21 -23.81 10.45
C ASP A 17 -0.15 -24.89 9.37
N ILE A 18 0.93 -24.88 8.59
CA ILE A 18 1.24 -25.90 7.60
C ILE A 18 2.50 -26.64 8.06
N HIS A 19 2.29 -27.74 8.73
CA HIS A 19 3.38 -28.59 9.19
C HIS A 19 4.10 -29.22 7.98
N ALA A 20 5.19 -28.61 7.56
CA ALA A 20 6.13 -29.16 6.61
C ALA A 20 7.53 -28.90 7.14
N LYS A 21 8.39 -29.91 7.17
CA LYS A 21 9.78 -29.83 7.62
C LYS A 21 10.63 -29.08 6.62
N SER A 22 10.45 -29.37 5.34
CA SER A 22 11.13 -28.66 4.27
C SER A 22 10.22 -28.49 3.05
N GLN A 23 10.46 -27.43 2.30
CA GLN A 23 9.82 -27.21 1.00
C GLN A 23 10.84 -26.68 0.01
N GLN A 24 10.90 -27.32 -1.14
CA GLN A 24 11.69 -26.90 -2.29
C GLN A 24 10.75 -26.48 -3.41
N LYS A 25 11.05 -25.37 -4.08
CA LYS A 25 10.28 -24.87 -5.22
C LYS A 25 11.22 -24.50 -6.35
N ILE A 26 10.84 -24.89 -7.54
CA ILE A 26 11.36 -24.36 -8.79
C ILE A 26 10.18 -23.73 -9.52
N SER A 27 10.28 -22.46 -9.83
CA SER A 27 9.22 -21.70 -10.50
C SER A 27 9.76 -20.98 -11.72
N SER A 28 9.09 -21.14 -12.85
CA SER A 28 9.33 -20.37 -14.07
C SER A 28 8.10 -19.56 -14.41
N LEU A 29 8.26 -18.26 -14.63
CA LEU A 29 7.25 -17.34 -15.12
C LEU A 29 7.62 -16.85 -16.50
N ILE A 30 6.72 -17.02 -17.44
CA ILE A 30 6.82 -16.47 -18.79
C ILE A 30 5.75 -15.41 -18.93
N ASP A 31 6.18 -14.16 -19.10
CA ASP A 31 5.33 -13.01 -19.38
C ASP A 31 5.34 -12.69 -20.86
N VAL A 32 4.15 -12.65 -21.46
CA VAL A 32 3.96 -12.22 -22.85
C VAL A 32 3.08 -10.98 -22.87
N ASN A 33 3.61 -9.90 -23.42
CA ASN A 33 2.89 -8.64 -23.56
C ASN A 33 2.96 -8.20 -25.03
N LYS A 34 1.81 -7.92 -25.65
CA LYS A 34 1.70 -7.38 -27.00
C LYS A 34 0.71 -6.23 -27.03
N GLU A 35 1.13 -5.10 -27.55
CA GLU A 35 0.26 -3.94 -27.75
C GLU A 35 0.04 -3.73 -29.25
N THR A 36 -1.18 -3.36 -29.61
CA THR A 36 -1.56 -2.99 -30.97
C THR A 36 -2.57 -1.85 -30.94
N ASN A 37 -2.54 -1.01 -31.95
CA ASN A 37 -3.49 0.09 -32.10
C ASN A 37 -4.51 -0.30 -33.16
N ILE A 38 -5.77 -0.40 -32.78
CA ILE A 38 -6.92 -0.57 -33.66
C ILE A 38 -7.77 0.68 -33.47
N TYR A 39 -7.56 1.68 -34.30
CA TYR A 39 -8.21 3.00 -34.18
C TYR A 39 -9.71 2.89 -33.93
N PRO A 40 -10.25 3.57 -32.92
CA PRO A 40 -9.61 4.54 -32.02
C PRO A 40 -9.04 3.93 -30.73
N ALA A 41 -9.02 2.62 -30.59
CA ALA A 41 -8.63 1.91 -29.38
C ALA A 41 -7.18 1.42 -29.41
N LYS A 42 -6.54 1.44 -28.26
CA LYS A 42 -5.30 0.73 -27.98
C LYS A 42 -5.65 -0.59 -27.30
N ILE A 43 -5.20 -1.69 -27.87
CA ILE A 43 -5.44 -3.06 -27.37
C ILE A 43 -4.14 -3.63 -26.83
N LYS A 44 -4.18 -4.17 -25.63
CA LYS A 44 -3.05 -4.86 -25.00
C LYS A 44 -3.44 -6.29 -24.64
N PHE A 45 -2.67 -7.24 -25.16
CA PHE A 45 -2.74 -8.64 -24.81
C PHE A 45 -1.65 -8.95 -23.77
N GLN A 46 -2.02 -9.66 -22.72
CA GLN A 46 -1.11 -10.07 -21.65
C GLN A 46 -1.34 -11.54 -21.33
N SER A 47 -0.27 -12.28 -21.07
CA SER A 47 -0.36 -13.65 -20.61
C SER A 47 0.77 -13.95 -19.65
N ASN A 48 0.42 -14.53 -18.51
CA ASN A 48 1.36 -15.04 -17.53
C ASN A 48 1.25 -16.56 -17.49
N ILE A 49 2.34 -17.25 -17.74
CA ILE A 49 2.44 -18.71 -17.70
C ILE A 49 3.37 -19.08 -16.56
N TYR A 50 2.82 -19.69 -15.52
CA TYR A 50 3.56 -20.18 -14.37
C TYR A 50 3.75 -21.68 -14.50
N ASN A 51 5.01 -22.15 -14.51
CA ASN A 51 5.35 -23.55 -14.39
C ASN A 51 6.10 -23.75 -13.09
N GLN A 52 5.57 -24.57 -12.20
CA GLN A 52 6.06 -24.69 -10.84
C GLN A 52 6.13 -26.15 -10.41
N PHE A 53 7.25 -26.50 -9.82
CA PHE A 53 7.48 -27.79 -9.19
C PHE A 53 7.73 -27.57 -7.70
N TYR A 54 7.06 -28.34 -6.88
CA TYR A 54 7.19 -28.33 -5.43
C TYR A 54 7.54 -29.74 -4.93
N ASN A 55 8.50 -29.80 -4.03
CA ASN A 55 8.79 -30.98 -3.20
C ASN A 55 8.61 -30.56 -1.74
N THR A 56 7.77 -31.26 -0.99
CA THR A 56 7.45 -30.92 0.39
C THR A 56 7.58 -32.16 1.26
N GLU A 57 8.40 -32.10 2.31
CA GLU A 57 8.58 -33.16 3.30
C GLU A 57 7.76 -32.90 4.55
N ASP A 58 7.26 -33.99 5.17
CA ASP A 58 6.50 -33.97 6.41
C ASP A 58 5.32 -32.99 6.43
N LYS A 59 4.63 -32.86 5.29
CA LYS A 59 3.41 -32.08 5.22
C LYS A 59 2.25 -32.84 5.84
N LYS A 60 1.52 -32.20 6.75
CA LYS A 60 0.32 -32.75 7.38
C LYS A 60 -0.90 -32.52 6.46
N ILE A 61 -1.44 -33.61 5.92
CA ILE A 61 -2.70 -33.61 5.16
C ILE A 61 -3.62 -34.64 5.83
N ASP A 62 -4.83 -34.24 6.23
CA ASP A 62 -5.83 -35.10 6.90
C ASP A 62 -5.24 -35.90 8.08
N ASN A 63 -4.47 -35.21 8.93
CA ASN A 63 -3.75 -35.78 10.09
C ASN A 63 -2.65 -36.81 9.76
N LYS A 64 -2.25 -36.97 8.51
CA LYS A 64 -1.13 -37.83 8.11
C LYS A 64 0.03 -36.96 7.60
N TYR A 65 1.26 -37.33 7.94
CA TYR A 65 2.47 -36.72 7.37
C TYR A 65 2.81 -37.39 6.06
N VAL A 66 2.98 -36.62 5.00
CA VAL A 66 3.26 -37.10 3.66
C VAL A 66 4.41 -36.32 3.02
N VAL A 67 5.18 -37.03 2.20
CA VAL A 67 6.07 -36.37 1.22
C VAL A 67 5.23 -36.12 -0.02
N SER A 68 5.24 -34.89 -0.50
CA SER A 68 4.38 -34.50 -1.61
C SER A 68 5.20 -33.81 -2.69
N ASN A 69 5.22 -34.41 -3.87
CA ASN A 69 5.66 -33.75 -5.09
C ASN A 69 4.44 -33.21 -5.83
N TYR A 70 4.50 -31.95 -6.21
CA TYR A 70 3.40 -31.31 -6.93
C TYR A 70 3.94 -30.47 -8.09
N PHE A 71 3.39 -30.72 -9.27
CA PHE A 71 3.66 -29.92 -10.46
C PHE A 71 2.40 -29.13 -10.83
N ARG A 72 2.59 -27.84 -11.15
CA ARG A 72 1.51 -26.95 -11.56
C ARG A 72 1.94 -26.13 -12.77
N THR A 73 1.11 -26.16 -13.81
CA THR A 73 1.11 -25.12 -14.86
C THR A 73 -0.13 -24.28 -14.69
N PHE A 74 0.03 -22.98 -14.55
CA PHE A 74 -1.07 -22.04 -14.33
C PHE A 74 -0.98 -20.90 -15.33
N LEU A 75 -2.09 -20.62 -16.00
CA LEU A 75 -2.15 -19.71 -17.12
C LEU A 75 -3.15 -18.60 -16.80
N ILE A 76 -2.73 -17.35 -16.98
CA ILE A 76 -3.61 -16.17 -16.84
C ILE A 76 -3.54 -15.36 -18.14
N PHE A 77 -4.70 -15.08 -18.73
CA PHE A 77 -4.82 -14.23 -19.90
C PHE A 77 -5.52 -12.93 -19.54
N GLY A 78 -5.06 -11.84 -20.12
CA GLY A 78 -5.69 -10.53 -20.03
C GLY A 78 -5.75 -9.84 -21.38
N ILE A 79 -6.90 -9.27 -21.71
CA ILE A 79 -7.08 -8.39 -22.85
C ILE A 79 -7.57 -7.05 -22.33
N THR A 80 -6.84 -5.99 -22.64
CA THR A 80 -7.20 -4.62 -22.25
C THR A 80 -7.50 -3.82 -23.50
N ALA A 81 -8.60 -3.08 -23.49
CA ALA A 81 -8.93 -2.08 -24.50
C ALA A 81 -9.06 -0.72 -23.80
N GLU A 82 -8.39 0.31 -24.32
CA GLU A 82 -8.48 1.68 -23.85
C GLU A 82 -8.59 2.65 -25.01
N THR A 83 -9.41 3.68 -24.86
CA THR A 83 -9.63 4.70 -25.91
C THR A 83 -9.55 6.10 -25.31
N PRO A 84 -8.48 6.86 -25.58
CA PRO A 84 -8.37 8.22 -25.09
C PRO A 84 -9.22 9.19 -25.94
N PHE A 85 -10.11 9.92 -25.29
CA PHE A 85 -10.91 10.98 -25.87
C PHE A 85 -10.41 12.34 -25.37
N LYS A 86 -10.26 13.29 -26.30
CA LYS A 86 -9.89 14.67 -25.98
C LYS A 86 -11.11 15.58 -26.05
N ILE A 87 -11.39 16.28 -24.97
CA ILE A 87 -12.48 17.26 -24.90
C ILE A 87 -11.91 18.62 -25.31
N LYS A 88 -12.31 19.11 -26.49
CA LYS A 88 -11.75 20.35 -27.10
C LYS A 88 -12.15 21.64 -26.38
N ASN A 89 -13.29 21.66 -25.70
CA ASN A 89 -13.88 22.89 -25.13
C ASN A 89 -13.34 23.26 -23.74
N PHE A 90 -12.42 22.50 -23.19
CA PHE A 90 -11.76 22.82 -21.93
C PHE A 90 -10.44 23.56 -22.19
N LYS A 91 -10.23 24.70 -21.52
CA LYS A 91 -8.98 25.50 -21.59
C LYS A 91 -7.71 24.68 -21.42
N ASN A 92 -7.78 23.51 -20.74
CA ASN A 92 -6.66 22.67 -20.34
C ASN A 92 -6.72 21.26 -20.96
N LYS A 93 -7.14 21.10 -22.20
CA LYS A 93 -7.06 19.85 -22.97
C LYS A 93 -7.37 18.58 -22.13
N LEU A 94 -8.55 18.52 -21.55
CA LEU A 94 -8.96 17.38 -20.75
C LEU A 94 -9.01 16.11 -21.60
N THR A 95 -8.29 15.09 -21.18
CA THR A 95 -8.34 13.75 -21.77
C THR A 95 -9.10 12.83 -20.84
N TYR A 96 -10.04 12.08 -21.38
CA TYR A 96 -10.73 11.06 -20.67
C TYR A 96 -10.52 9.70 -21.35
N THR A 97 -10.18 8.66 -20.56
CA THR A 97 -9.80 7.36 -21.10
C THR A 97 -10.59 6.27 -20.38
N PRO A 98 -11.70 5.79 -20.97
CA PRO A 98 -12.31 4.53 -20.53
C PRO A 98 -11.39 3.38 -20.86
N LYS A 99 -11.32 2.41 -19.96
CA LYS A 99 -10.47 1.23 -20.08
C LYS A 99 -11.25 0.02 -19.58
N ILE A 100 -11.26 -1.02 -20.36
CA ILE A 100 -11.88 -2.31 -20.06
C ILE A 100 -10.80 -3.38 -20.15
N LYS A 101 -10.70 -4.24 -19.12
CA LYS A 101 -9.78 -5.36 -19.12
C LYS A 101 -10.53 -6.64 -18.75
N LEU A 102 -10.51 -7.61 -19.65
CA LEU A 102 -10.99 -8.96 -19.41
C LEU A 102 -9.80 -9.83 -18.95
N VAL A 103 -9.95 -10.51 -17.81
CA VAL A 103 -8.98 -11.48 -17.31
C VAL A 103 -9.65 -12.85 -17.23
N ILE A 104 -8.98 -13.86 -17.74
CA ILE A 104 -9.47 -15.25 -17.78
C ILE A 104 -8.37 -16.18 -17.32
N THR A 105 -8.71 -17.09 -16.41
CA THR A 105 -7.88 -18.22 -16.03
C THR A 105 -8.61 -19.53 -16.34
N PRO A 106 -7.90 -20.64 -16.54
CA PRO A 106 -8.52 -21.92 -16.91
C PRO A 106 -9.38 -22.56 -15.80
N GLY A 107 -9.53 -21.93 -14.64
CA GLY A 107 -10.37 -22.45 -13.56
C GLY A 107 -9.65 -23.44 -12.63
N ILE A 108 -8.33 -23.47 -12.65
CA ILE A 108 -7.53 -24.29 -11.73
C ILE A 108 -7.48 -23.61 -10.38
N SER A 109 -7.86 -24.30 -9.30
CA SER A 109 -7.76 -23.77 -7.94
C SER A 109 -6.34 -23.94 -7.37
N ASN A 110 -5.98 -23.09 -6.39
CA ASN A 110 -4.78 -23.34 -5.60
C ASN A 110 -4.98 -24.63 -4.78
N SER A 111 -4.02 -25.54 -4.86
CA SER A 111 -4.11 -26.82 -4.18
C SER A 111 -3.79 -26.68 -2.69
N ASN A 112 -4.54 -27.39 -1.82
CA ASN A 112 -4.21 -27.54 -0.39
C ASN A 112 -2.87 -28.25 -0.16
N LYS A 113 -2.35 -28.91 -1.19
CA LYS A 113 -1.03 -29.59 -1.14
C LYS A 113 0.13 -28.61 -1.19
N LEU A 114 -0.11 -27.34 -1.60
CA LEU A 114 0.91 -26.31 -1.65
C LEU A 114 0.94 -25.53 -0.34
N SER A 115 2.12 -25.40 0.21
CA SER A 115 2.39 -24.44 1.25
C SER A 115 2.43 -23.04 0.67
N ASN A 116 1.98 -22.05 1.41
CA ASN A 116 2.05 -20.64 1.01
C ASN A 116 3.15 -19.94 1.79
N GLU A 117 4.27 -19.67 1.12
CA GLU A 117 5.45 -19.07 1.72
C GLU A 117 5.65 -17.63 1.27
N ASP A 118 5.29 -17.31 0.03
CA ASP A 118 5.61 -16.05 -0.62
C ASP A 118 4.38 -15.19 -0.95
N SER A 119 3.18 -15.77 -0.87
CA SER A 119 1.99 -15.09 -1.39
C SER A 119 1.12 -14.55 -0.28
N SER A 120 0.93 -13.24 -0.31
CA SER A 120 -0.07 -12.53 0.47
C SER A 120 -1.07 -11.82 -0.46
N ILE A 121 -2.25 -11.52 0.08
CA ILE A 121 -3.20 -10.67 -0.62
C ILE A 121 -2.65 -9.25 -0.58
N ASN A 122 -2.49 -8.65 -1.76
CA ASN A 122 -2.11 -7.25 -1.86
C ASN A 122 -3.19 -6.33 -1.29
N SER A 123 -2.78 -5.17 -0.81
CA SER A 123 -3.72 -4.12 -0.40
C SER A 123 -4.69 -3.79 -1.54
N TYR A 124 -5.95 -3.53 -1.19
CA TYR A 124 -7.02 -3.27 -2.17
C TYR A 124 -6.87 -1.86 -2.76
N THR A 125 -5.99 -1.73 -3.74
CA THR A 125 -5.70 -0.50 -4.48
C THR A 125 -5.93 -0.72 -5.97
N ILE A 126 -6.13 0.37 -6.73
CA ILE A 126 -6.31 0.30 -8.19
C ILE A 126 -5.12 -0.42 -8.83
N ASN A 127 -3.90 -0.09 -8.45
CA ASN A 127 -2.69 -0.67 -9.05
C ASN A 127 -2.61 -2.18 -8.81
N ASN A 128 -2.84 -2.64 -7.59
CA ASN A 128 -2.76 -4.07 -7.26
C ASN A 128 -3.88 -4.88 -7.91
N ASN A 129 -5.08 -4.32 -7.94
CA ASN A 129 -6.24 -5.03 -8.50
C ASN A 129 -6.28 -5.07 -10.03
N THR A 130 -5.52 -4.22 -10.72
CA THR A 130 -5.37 -4.28 -12.19
C THR A 130 -4.32 -5.29 -12.66
N ASN A 131 -3.54 -5.89 -11.79
CA ASN A 131 -2.59 -6.94 -12.14
C ASN A 131 -3.30 -8.21 -12.62
N LEU A 132 -2.66 -9.01 -13.44
CA LEU A 132 -3.18 -10.32 -13.84
C LEU A 132 -3.29 -11.24 -12.63
N ASN A 133 -2.22 -11.40 -11.88
CA ASN A 133 -2.23 -12.01 -10.55
C ASN A 133 -2.34 -10.92 -9.49
N ARG A 134 -3.39 -10.98 -8.66
CA ARG A 134 -3.63 -10.01 -7.58
C ARG A 134 -2.96 -10.39 -6.26
N TYR A 135 -2.33 -11.56 -6.17
CA TYR A 135 -1.46 -11.92 -5.06
C TYR A 135 -0.06 -11.34 -5.28
N SER A 136 0.64 -10.99 -4.19
CA SER A 136 2.10 -10.90 -4.21
C SER A 136 2.68 -12.31 -4.28
N GLY A 137 3.84 -12.51 -4.83
CA GLY A 137 4.43 -13.84 -4.93
C GLY A 137 3.73 -14.78 -5.92
N THR A 138 4.08 -16.04 -5.84
CA THR A 138 3.74 -17.05 -6.85
C THR A 138 3.17 -18.36 -6.29
N ASP A 139 3.11 -18.55 -4.97
CA ASP A 139 2.53 -19.75 -4.37
C ASP A 139 1.00 -19.77 -4.51
N LYS A 140 0.35 -18.64 -4.28
CA LYS A 140 -1.05 -18.45 -4.61
C LYS A 140 -1.19 -17.65 -5.90
N LEU A 141 -2.03 -18.12 -6.78
CA LEU A 141 -2.32 -17.47 -8.06
C LEU A 141 -3.82 -17.18 -8.14
N ASP A 142 -4.15 -16.04 -8.73
CA ASP A 142 -5.53 -15.56 -8.82
C ASP A 142 -6.31 -16.32 -9.90
N ASN A 143 -7.16 -17.23 -9.45
CA ASN A 143 -8.05 -17.98 -10.33
C ASN A 143 -9.33 -17.16 -10.58
N SER A 144 -9.25 -16.21 -11.48
CA SER A 144 -10.29 -15.22 -11.75
C SER A 144 -10.80 -15.29 -13.19
N LYS A 145 -12.11 -15.08 -13.34
CA LYS A 145 -12.75 -14.71 -14.62
C LYS A 145 -13.45 -13.39 -14.36
N ARG A 146 -12.82 -12.28 -14.73
CA ARG A 146 -13.28 -10.95 -14.34
C ARG A 146 -13.20 -9.93 -15.45
N LEU A 147 -14.02 -8.91 -15.32
CA LEU A 147 -14.01 -7.71 -16.13
C LEU A 147 -13.63 -6.52 -15.24
N ASP A 148 -12.45 -5.97 -15.45
CA ASP A 148 -12.02 -4.75 -14.79
C ASP A 148 -12.46 -3.55 -15.63
N LEU A 149 -13.16 -2.62 -15.01
CA LEU A 149 -13.63 -1.38 -15.60
C LEU A 149 -12.90 -0.22 -14.95
N SER A 150 -12.30 0.65 -15.74
CA SER A 150 -11.70 1.88 -15.22
C SER A 150 -11.96 3.06 -16.12
N PHE A 151 -11.95 4.22 -15.51
CA PHE A 151 -12.21 5.48 -16.13
C PHE A 151 -11.18 6.50 -15.64
N ASN A 152 -10.34 6.99 -16.54
CA ASN A 152 -9.31 7.96 -16.21
C ASN A 152 -9.64 9.31 -16.82
N ILE A 153 -9.49 10.38 -16.03
CA ILE A 153 -9.53 11.76 -16.50
C ILE A 153 -8.18 12.40 -16.20
N LYS A 154 -7.65 13.14 -17.16
CA LYS A 154 -6.34 13.77 -16.99
C LYS A 154 -6.21 15.06 -17.79
N ASN A 155 -5.65 16.08 -17.12
CA ASN A 155 -5.06 17.26 -17.76
C ASN A 155 -3.80 17.70 -17.00
N ASP A 156 -3.30 18.91 -17.27
CA ASP A 156 -2.06 19.43 -16.66
C ASP A 156 -2.15 19.61 -15.12
N VAL A 157 -3.36 19.75 -14.58
CA VAL A 157 -3.57 20.04 -13.14
C VAL A 157 -4.48 19.01 -12.45
N LEU A 158 -5.29 18.29 -13.20
CA LEU A 158 -6.26 17.32 -12.69
C LEU A 158 -5.90 15.91 -13.16
N ASN A 159 -5.90 14.96 -12.23
CA ASN A 159 -5.80 13.54 -12.51
C ASN A 159 -6.84 12.80 -11.67
N GLY A 160 -7.63 11.94 -12.31
CA GLY A 160 -8.65 11.16 -11.63
C GLY A 160 -8.79 9.78 -12.22
N THR A 161 -9.08 8.80 -11.36
CA THR A 161 -9.33 7.42 -11.75
C THR A 161 -10.50 6.89 -10.94
N LEU A 162 -11.44 6.25 -11.62
CA LEU A 162 -12.48 5.42 -11.03
C LEU A 162 -12.28 3.99 -11.54
N TRP A 163 -12.38 3.02 -10.64
CA TRP A 163 -12.16 1.62 -10.96
C TRP A 163 -13.13 0.72 -10.20
N THR A 164 -13.55 -0.37 -10.84
CA THR A 164 -14.29 -1.49 -10.23
C THR A 164 -14.05 -2.76 -11.04
N THR A 165 -14.36 -3.92 -10.48
CA THR A 165 -14.30 -5.21 -11.18
C THR A 165 -15.61 -5.98 -11.02
N TYR A 166 -15.94 -6.75 -12.03
CA TYR A 166 -17.04 -7.72 -12.00
C TYR A 166 -16.48 -9.13 -12.16
N GLU A 167 -16.66 -9.97 -11.16
CA GLU A 167 -16.28 -11.40 -11.16
C GLU A 167 -17.41 -12.24 -11.73
N PHE A 168 -17.15 -12.99 -12.81
CA PHE A 168 -18.14 -13.88 -13.44
C PHE A 168 -18.36 -15.15 -12.62
N THR A 169 -17.35 -15.61 -11.90
CA THR A 169 -17.37 -16.83 -11.07
C THR A 169 -17.00 -16.50 -9.63
N ASN A 170 -17.50 -17.31 -8.68
CA ASN A 170 -17.05 -17.18 -7.30
C ASN A 170 -15.56 -17.53 -7.22
N ASN A 171 -14.75 -16.57 -6.83
CA ASN A 171 -13.32 -16.75 -6.66
C ASN A 171 -13.02 -17.10 -5.20
N SER A 172 -13.06 -18.40 -4.86
CA SER A 172 -12.78 -18.90 -3.50
C SER A 172 -11.35 -18.67 -3.03
N ASN A 173 -10.46 -18.29 -3.95
CA ASN A 173 -9.05 -18.04 -3.66
C ASN A 173 -8.75 -16.59 -3.27
N TYR A 174 -9.71 -15.69 -3.45
CA TYR A 174 -9.57 -14.28 -3.12
C TYR A 174 -10.45 -13.94 -1.91
N HIS A 175 -9.85 -13.41 -0.87
CA HIS A 175 -10.54 -13.18 0.41
C HIS A 175 -11.64 -12.14 0.28
N TYR A 176 -12.84 -12.48 0.74
CA TYR A 176 -14.02 -11.63 0.73
C TYR A 176 -13.85 -10.30 1.49
N SER A 177 -13.05 -10.28 2.55
CA SER A 177 -12.81 -9.07 3.36
C SER A 177 -12.19 -7.88 2.58
N GLN A 178 -11.82 -8.08 1.31
CA GLN A 178 -11.13 -7.08 0.50
C GLN A 178 -11.99 -6.43 -0.60
N GLY A 179 -13.31 -6.45 -0.48
CA GLY A 179 -14.18 -5.73 -1.40
C GLY A 179 -14.67 -6.52 -2.61
N ASN A 180 -14.41 -7.84 -2.66
CA ASN A 180 -14.94 -8.77 -3.65
C ASN A 180 -15.91 -9.77 -3.01
N GLU A 181 -16.62 -9.36 -2.00
CA GLU A 181 -17.60 -10.20 -1.29
C GLU A 181 -18.76 -10.66 -2.18
N LYS A 182 -19.03 -9.90 -3.22
CA LYS A 182 -20.02 -10.19 -4.25
C LYS A 182 -19.39 -10.07 -5.63
N LYS A 183 -20.12 -10.43 -6.67
CA LYS A 183 -19.66 -10.37 -8.07
C LYS A 183 -19.19 -8.97 -8.48
N LEU A 184 -19.86 -7.92 -8.02
CA LEU A 184 -19.43 -6.54 -8.21
C LEU A 184 -18.58 -6.11 -7.01
N SER A 185 -17.34 -5.71 -7.27
CA SER A 185 -16.43 -5.22 -6.25
C SER A 185 -16.77 -3.82 -5.78
N ASP A 186 -16.09 -3.39 -4.72
CA ASP A 186 -16.10 -1.99 -4.30
C ASP A 186 -15.62 -1.08 -5.44
N PHE A 187 -16.17 0.11 -5.52
CA PHE A 187 -15.62 1.18 -6.36
C PHE A 187 -14.44 1.83 -5.65
N LEU A 188 -13.32 1.93 -6.36
CA LEU A 188 -12.16 2.70 -5.94
C LEU A 188 -12.07 3.97 -6.76
N GLY A 189 -11.93 5.09 -6.09
CA GLY A 189 -11.74 6.37 -6.76
C GLY A 189 -10.55 7.12 -6.19
N ASN A 190 -9.84 7.79 -7.10
CA ASN A 190 -8.80 8.75 -6.80
C ASN A 190 -9.00 9.98 -7.65
N VAL A 191 -8.95 11.15 -7.03
CA VAL A 191 -8.93 12.43 -7.74
C VAL A 191 -7.86 13.30 -7.11
N SER A 192 -6.96 13.82 -7.92
CA SER A 192 -5.91 14.74 -7.48
C SER A 192 -5.88 15.99 -8.34
N HIS A 193 -5.68 17.12 -7.69
CA HIS A 193 -5.51 18.43 -8.32
C HIS A 193 -4.22 19.03 -7.81
N THR A 194 -3.32 19.41 -8.72
CA THR A 194 -2.03 20.00 -8.38
C THR A 194 -1.83 21.28 -9.19
N LYS A 195 -1.64 22.39 -8.52
CA LYS A 195 -1.38 23.68 -9.16
C LYS A 195 -0.40 24.50 -8.35
N LYS A 196 0.80 24.75 -8.91
CA LYS A 196 1.88 25.53 -8.27
C LYS A 196 2.06 25.18 -6.77
N ASN A 197 1.35 25.89 -5.91
CA ASN A 197 1.50 25.87 -4.46
C ASN A 197 0.43 25.01 -3.75
N TYR A 198 -0.51 24.46 -4.47
CA TYR A 198 -1.62 23.68 -3.93
C TYR A 198 -1.58 22.26 -4.50
N ASN A 199 -1.75 21.30 -3.62
CA ASN A 199 -2.06 19.93 -3.99
C ASN A 199 -3.25 19.46 -3.16
N THR A 200 -4.17 18.81 -3.83
CA THR A 200 -5.35 18.22 -3.19
C THR A 200 -5.54 16.83 -3.75
N SER A 201 -5.78 15.86 -2.90
CA SER A 201 -6.18 14.53 -3.33
C SER A 201 -7.36 14.03 -2.50
N TYR A 202 -8.22 13.28 -3.17
CA TYR A 202 -9.32 12.55 -2.55
C TYR A 202 -9.29 11.11 -3.03
N ASN A 203 -9.13 10.19 -2.11
CA ASN A 203 -9.19 8.75 -2.35
C ASN A 203 -10.42 8.20 -1.64
N PHE A 204 -11.17 7.34 -2.31
CA PHE A 204 -12.33 6.72 -1.69
C PHE A 204 -12.48 5.26 -2.08
N ARG A 205 -13.17 4.53 -1.23
CA ARG A 205 -13.63 3.18 -1.43
C ARG A 205 -15.09 3.09 -1.04
N PHE A 206 -15.95 2.82 -2.03
CA PHE A 206 -17.39 2.72 -1.85
C PHE A 206 -17.86 1.28 -2.11
N ASP A 207 -18.61 0.73 -1.18
CA ASP A 207 -19.26 -0.57 -1.30
C ASP A 207 -20.65 -0.43 -1.91
N PRO A 208 -20.84 -0.78 -3.20
CA PRO A 208 -22.15 -0.66 -3.86
C PRO A 208 -23.15 -1.70 -3.37
N ASN A 209 -22.68 -2.79 -2.78
CA ASN A 209 -23.54 -3.90 -2.35
C ASN A 209 -24.22 -3.62 -1.02
N ASN A 210 -23.54 -2.87 -0.15
CA ASN A 210 -24.04 -2.46 1.16
C ASN A 210 -24.32 -0.96 1.24
N ASN A 211 -24.10 -0.23 0.14
CA ASN A 211 -24.37 1.20 -0.02
C ASN A 211 -23.71 2.08 1.06
N TYR A 212 -22.43 1.89 1.30
CA TYR A 212 -21.69 2.74 2.23
C TYR A 212 -20.24 2.99 1.79
N MET A 213 -19.68 4.08 2.33
CA MET A 213 -18.29 4.46 2.12
C MET A 213 -17.40 3.72 3.12
N LYS A 214 -16.55 2.79 2.63
CA LYS A 214 -15.60 2.03 3.46
C LYS A 214 -14.37 2.84 3.86
N ASN A 215 -13.93 3.71 2.96
CA ASN A 215 -12.75 4.54 3.21
C ASN A 215 -12.89 5.88 2.49
N GLN A 216 -12.48 6.93 3.15
CA GLN A 216 -12.29 8.27 2.58
C GLN A 216 -10.99 8.84 3.12
N ASP A 217 -10.15 9.32 2.20
CA ASP A 217 -8.88 9.99 2.51
C ASP A 217 -8.82 11.29 1.71
N ILE A 218 -8.83 12.41 2.41
CA ILE A 218 -8.72 13.76 1.83
C ILE A 218 -7.38 14.34 2.26
N GLN A 219 -6.58 14.77 1.31
CA GLN A 219 -5.30 15.40 1.57
C GLN A 219 -5.29 16.80 0.93
N LEU A 220 -4.83 17.77 1.69
CA LEU A 220 -4.70 19.16 1.28
C LEU A 220 -3.28 19.62 1.60
N GLY A 221 -2.54 20.01 0.60
CA GLY A 221 -1.22 20.58 0.74
C GLY A 221 -1.17 22.01 0.21
N TYR A 222 -0.49 22.87 0.93
CA TYR A 222 -0.23 24.25 0.53
C TYR A 222 1.22 24.61 0.85
N GLU A 223 1.90 25.21 -0.11
CA GLU A 223 3.26 25.67 0.06
C GLU A 223 3.38 27.17 -0.26
N ASN A 224 4.06 27.91 0.60
CA ASN A 224 4.37 29.32 0.40
C ASN A 224 5.82 29.66 0.76
N LYS A 225 6.14 30.94 0.88
CA LYS A 225 7.51 31.40 1.25
C LYS A 225 7.90 31.06 2.69
N ILE A 226 6.92 30.88 3.57
CA ILE A 226 7.11 30.62 5.00
C ILE A 226 7.33 29.13 5.26
N GLY A 227 6.54 28.27 4.61
CA GLY A 227 6.60 26.84 4.83
C GLY A 227 5.62 26.07 3.97
N SER A 228 5.55 24.76 4.25
CA SER A 228 4.53 23.83 3.74
C SER A 228 3.55 23.45 4.83
N TYR A 229 2.30 23.31 4.45
CA TYR A 229 1.17 22.95 5.31
C TYR A 229 0.48 21.77 4.68
N ASN A 230 0.33 20.69 5.42
CA ASN A 230 -0.37 19.50 4.99
C ASN A 230 -1.49 19.19 5.98
N PHE A 231 -2.67 18.88 5.46
CA PHE A 231 -3.81 18.38 6.21
C PHE A 231 -4.28 17.10 5.56
N SER A 232 -4.53 16.08 6.35
CA SER A 232 -5.17 14.87 5.87
C SER A 232 -6.29 14.43 6.81
N TYR A 233 -7.43 14.11 6.23
CA TYR A 233 -8.58 13.53 6.92
C TYR A 233 -8.77 12.10 6.44
N LEU A 234 -8.84 11.16 7.36
CA LEU A 234 -9.07 9.75 7.09
C LEU A 234 -10.29 9.27 7.85
N ASP A 235 -11.25 8.70 7.14
CA ASP A 235 -12.42 7.99 7.69
C ASP A 235 -12.44 6.57 7.15
N GLN A 236 -12.32 5.58 8.02
CA GLN A 236 -12.39 4.16 7.71
C GLN A 236 -13.57 3.52 8.44
N LYS A 237 -14.36 2.76 7.72
CA LYS A 237 -15.55 2.07 8.23
C LYS A 237 -15.51 0.60 7.86
N SER A 238 -15.92 -0.24 8.79
CA SER A 238 -16.21 -1.65 8.57
C SER A 238 -17.68 -1.93 8.87
N LYS A 239 -18.17 -3.04 8.37
CA LYS A 239 -19.51 -3.54 8.71
C LYS A 239 -19.33 -4.69 9.70
N THR A 240 -19.96 -4.57 10.86
CA THR A 240 -20.03 -5.63 11.88
C THR A 240 -21.50 -6.01 12.04
N GLU A 241 -21.83 -7.28 11.78
CA GLU A 241 -23.21 -7.76 11.68
C GLU A 241 -23.99 -6.94 10.66
N ASP A 242 -24.99 -6.18 11.07
CA ASP A 242 -25.77 -5.29 10.19
C ASP A 242 -25.50 -3.80 10.41
N THR A 243 -24.57 -3.48 11.32
CA THR A 243 -24.22 -2.09 11.68
C THR A 243 -22.93 -1.65 11.00
N ILE A 244 -22.94 -0.45 10.43
CA ILE A 244 -21.71 0.20 9.94
C ILE A 244 -21.05 0.85 11.16
N VAL A 245 -19.80 0.43 11.42
CA VAL A 245 -18.95 0.97 12.48
C VAL A 245 -17.82 1.76 11.84
N SER A 246 -17.58 2.98 12.31
CA SER A 246 -16.38 3.69 11.94
C SER A 246 -15.24 3.21 12.84
N ASP A 247 -14.28 2.50 12.27
CA ASP A 247 -13.15 1.96 13.02
C ASP A 247 -12.11 3.03 13.35
N LYS A 248 -11.92 3.97 12.43
CA LYS A 248 -10.92 5.03 12.56
C LYS A 248 -11.39 6.31 11.87
N GLU A 249 -11.33 7.42 12.59
CA GLU A 249 -11.59 8.74 12.04
C GLU A 249 -10.57 9.72 12.59
N THR A 250 -9.65 10.19 11.73
CA THR A 250 -8.49 10.97 12.16
C THR A 250 -8.25 12.18 11.28
N LEU A 251 -7.73 13.23 11.90
CA LEU A 251 -7.20 14.43 11.26
C LEU A 251 -5.70 14.50 11.55
N ASN A 252 -4.89 14.48 10.52
CA ASN A 252 -3.46 14.75 10.63
C ASN A 252 -3.19 16.16 10.07
N TYR A 253 -2.35 16.91 10.75
CA TYR A 253 -1.90 18.22 10.31
C TYR A 253 -0.40 18.37 10.52
N GLU A 254 0.24 18.93 9.53
CA GLU A 254 1.68 19.12 9.49
C GLU A 254 2.02 20.53 9.01
N PHE A 255 2.95 21.14 9.68
CA PHE A 255 3.61 22.36 9.25
C PHE A 255 5.12 22.11 9.21
N VAL A 256 5.76 22.50 8.11
CA VAL A 256 7.23 22.48 7.99
C VAL A 256 7.65 23.87 7.52
N SER A 257 8.44 24.58 8.36
CA SER A 257 8.98 25.87 7.97
C SER A 257 9.97 25.71 6.80
N LYS A 258 9.95 26.66 5.89
CA LYS A 258 11.11 26.88 5.04
C LYS A 258 12.24 27.43 5.86
N LYS A 259 13.31 27.72 5.67
CA LYS A 259 14.45 28.20 6.47
C LYS A 259 14.03 29.32 7.44
N LEU A 260 13.88 29.01 8.73
CA LEU A 260 13.75 30.04 9.77
C LEU A 260 15.02 30.87 9.91
N PHE A 261 16.19 30.21 9.83
CA PHE A 261 17.52 30.75 9.70
C PHE A 261 18.24 30.03 8.56
N LYS A 262 19.47 30.48 8.22
CA LYS A 262 20.17 30.01 7.03
C LYS A 262 20.21 28.47 6.85
N TYR A 263 20.21 27.73 7.97
CA TYR A 263 20.37 26.27 8.00
C TYR A 263 19.36 25.54 8.90
N SER A 264 18.31 26.26 9.39
CA SER A 264 17.38 25.72 10.37
C SER A 264 15.97 25.57 9.82
N LYS A 265 15.28 24.51 10.23
CA LYS A 265 13.86 24.25 9.98
C LYS A 265 13.17 23.91 11.29
N VAL A 266 11.90 24.23 11.39
CA VAL A 266 11.00 23.76 12.44
C VAL A 266 9.85 23.05 11.78
N SER A 267 9.44 21.92 12.32
CA SER A 267 8.21 21.25 11.93
C SER A 267 7.33 20.96 13.13
N TYR A 268 6.04 20.91 12.88
CA TYR A 268 5.04 20.50 13.83
C TYR A 268 4.06 19.55 13.16
N THR A 269 3.88 18.37 13.74
CA THR A 269 2.93 17.35 13.27
C THR A 269 2.00 17.00 14.41
N GLY A 270 0.71 16.92 14.14
CA GLY A 270 -0.29 16.48 15.09
C GLY A 270 -1.26 15.49 14.47
N LEU A 271 -1.64 14.50 15.26
CA LEU A 271 -2.65 13.50 14.93
C LEU A 271 -3.80 13.59 15.92
N TYR A 272 -4.96 14.01 15.44
CA TYR A 272 -6.18 14.11 16.22
C TYR A 272 -7.13 12.96 15.88
N ASP A 273 -7.52 12.19 16.89
CA ASP A 273 -8.55 11.17 16.79
C ASP A 273 -9.91 11.81 17.05
N ILE A 274 -10.73 11.92 16.00
CA ILE A 274 -12.03 12.60 16.08
C ILE A 274 -12.99 11.84 16.98
N LYS A 275 -12.96 10.52 16.95
CA LYS A 275 -13.84 9.68 17.79
C LYS A 275 -13.52 9.80 19.27
N LYS A 276 -12.24 9.84 19.60
CA LYS A 276 -11.77 9.99 20.98
C LYS A 276 -11.72 11.45 21.42
N SER A 277 -11.96 12.40 20.48
CA SER A 277 -11.90 13.84 20.71
C SER A 277 -10.60 14.32 21.36
N MET A 278 -9.46 13.71 20.95
CA MET A 278 -8.17 14.03 21.54
C MET A 278 -7.02 13.95 20.53
N ASN A 279 -5.95 14.73 20.80
CA ASN A 279 -4.69 14.55 20.10
C ASN A 279 -3.99 13.29 20.63
N THR A 280 -3.77 12.32 19.77
CA THR A 280 -3.08 11.08 20.11
C THR A 280 -1.57 11.19 19.97
N GLU A 281 -1.12 12.07 19.09
CA GLU A 281 0.31 12.32 18.88
C GLU A 281 0.53 13.78 18.52
N ASN A 282 1.57 14.39 19.10
CA ASN A 282 2.09 15.68 18.72
C ASN A 282 3.61 15.60 18.67
N VAL A 283 4.20 16.10 17.60
CA VAL A 283 5.65 16.13 17.42
C VAL A 283 6.08 17.55 17.02
N ILE A 284 7.02 18.10 17.77
CA ILE A 284 7.73 19.32 17.40
C ILE A 284 9.16 18.93 17.10
N SER A 285 9.65 19.29 15.91
CA SER A 285 11.02 19.02 15.51
C SER A 285 11.76 20.30 15.16
N TYR A 286 12.98 20.40 15.64
CA TYR A 286 13.94 21.39 15.21
C TYR A 286 15.08 20.71 14.49
N SER A 287 15.41 21.16 13.28
CA SER A 287 16.51 20.61 12.49
C SER A 287 17.45 21.75 12.09
N TYR A 288 18.74 21.54 12.31
CA TYR A 288 19.82 22.35 11.79
C TYR A 288 20.73 21.47 10.95
N PHE A 289 21.03 21.89 9.72
CA PHE A 289 21.96 21.21 8.83
C PHE A 289 22.79 22.24 8.08
N ASP A 290 24.10 22.20 8.28
CA ASP A 290 25.07 22.90 7.45
C ASP A 290 25.83 21.93 6.54
N GLU A 291 26.93 22.37 5.96
CA GLU A 291 27.70 21.57 4.99
C GLU A 291 28.32 20.29 5.59
N CYS A 292 28.59 20.26 6.88
CA CYS A 292 29.34 19.18 7.55
C CYS A 292 28.64 18.58 8.76
N PHE A 293 27.71 19.32 9.38
CA PHE A 293 27.10 18.96 10.66
C PHE A 293 25.59 19.16 10.64
N GLY A 294 24.87 18.23 11.25
CA GLY A 294 23.43 18.32 11.44
C GLY A 294 23.03 17.96 12.86
N VAL A 295 22.01 18.65 13.34
CA VAL A 295 21.32 18.34 14.61
C VAL A 295 19.83 18.27 14.32
N ASN A 296 19.17 17.19 14.78
CA ASN A 296 17.73 17.08 14.83
C ASN A 296 17.30 16.84 16.27
N ILE A 297 16.35 17.63 16.76
CA ILE A 297 15.77 17.49 18.08
C ILE A 297 14.26 17.32 17.88
N ASP A 298 13.73 16.16 18.29
CA ASP A 298 12.32 15.85 18.26
C ASP A 298 11.78 15.79 19.67
N PHE A 299 10.69 16.49 19.92
CA PHE A 299 9.88 16.38 21.10
C PHE A 299 8.53 15.80 20.71
N LYS A 300 8.23 14.61 21.21
CA LYS A 300 7.01 13.85 20.90
C LYS A 300 6.19 13.63 22.16
N ARG A 301 4.91 13.96 22.10
CA ARG A 301 3.91 13.58 23.09
C ARG A 301 2.94 12.58 22.51
N ASN A 302 2.85 11.40 23.10
CA ASN A 302 1.81 10.42 22.86
C ASN A 302 0.76 10.51 23.95
N SER A 303 -0.52 10.57 23.59
CA SER A 303 -1.64 10.55 24.53
C SER A 303 -2.54 9.36 24.23
N TYR A 304 -3.07 8.74 25.26
CA TYR A 304 -3.89 7.54 25.19
C TYR A 304 -5.29 7.80 25.72
N ALA A 305 -6.29 7.18 25.11
CA ALA A 305 -7.68 7.32 25.55
C ALA A 305 -8.01 6.49 26.79
N GLU A 306 -7.16 5.50 27.13
CA GLU A 306 -7.33 4.67 28.33
C GLU A 306 -6.80 5.40 29.55
N GLU A 307 -7.65 5.59 30.56
CA GLU A 307 -7.31 6.29 31.81
C GLU A 307 -6.14 5.63 32.57
N SER A 308 -5.90 4.35 32.34
CA SER A 308 -4.79 3.61 32.93
C SER A 308 -3.42 3.97 32.33
N LEU A 309 -3.39 4.55 31.12
CA LEU A 309 -2.17 4.92 30.41
C LEU A 309 -1.90 6.42 30.54
N LYS A 310 -0.78 6.77 31.15
CA LYS A 310 -0.34 8.17 31.25
C LYS A 310 0.22 8.63 29.88
N PRO A 311 0.05 9.90 29.52
CA PRO A 311 0.73 10.49 28.37
C PRO A 311 2.25 10.28 28.49
N GLN A 312 2.87 9.96 27.37
CA GLN A 312 4.32 9.74 27.30
C GLN A 312 4.98 10.88 26.53
N ASP A 313 5.92 11.56 27.19
CA ASP A 313 6.75 12.58 26.57
C ASP A 313 8.13 11.99 26.25
N ILE A 314 8.52 12.09 24.98
CA ILE A 314 9.75 11.52 24.45
C ILE A 314 10.55 12.63 23.79
N MET A 315 11.79 12.79 24.18
CA MET A 315 12.74 13.65 23.48
C MET A 315 13.78 12.77 22.77
N THR A 316 14.09 13.10 21.55
CA THR A 316 15.12 12.42 20.75
C THR A 316 16.07 13.47 20.18
N ILE A 317 17.37 13.23 20.31
CA ILE A 317 18.42 14.07 19.73
C ILE A 317 19.22 13.25 18.77
N MET A 318 19.42 13.75 17.56
CA MET A 318 20.25 13.11 16.54
C MET A 318 21.32 14.09 16.06
N PHE A 319 22.56 13.64 16.07
CA PHE A 319 23.68 14.32 15.46
C PHE A 319 24.07 13.61 14.16
N SER A 320 24.30 14.36 13.11
CA SER A 320 24.73 13.84 11.81
C SER A 320 26.00 14.53 11.36
N PHE A 321 26.98 13.76 10.92
CA PHE A 321 28.25 14.26 10.39
C PHE A 321 28.40 13.75 8.97
N LYS A 322 28.63 14.65 8.02
CA LYS A 322 28.84 14.31 6.62
C LYS A 322 30.00 13.31 6.49
N ASN A 323 29.74 12.21 5.79
CA ASN A 323 30.68 11.11 5.54
C ASN A 323 31.13 10.29 6.78
N LEU A 324 30.65 10.59 7.98
CA LEU A 324 31.05 9.85 9.20
C LEU A 324 29.89 9.02 9.78
N GLY A 325 28.65 9.43 9.57
CA GLY A 325 27.48 8.74 10.10
C GLY A 325 26.57 9.64 10.93
N SER A 326 25.49 9.08 11.44
CA SER A 326 24.59 9.75 12.38
C SER A 326 24.55 8.99 13.70
N TYR A 327 24.43 9.72 14.80
CA TYR A 327 24.30 9.20 16.16
C TYR A 327 22.96 9.70 16.71
N LYS A 328 22.11 8.78 17.10
CA LYS A 328 20.78 9.09 17.65
C LYS A 328 20.71 8.63 19.10
N SER A 329 20.22 9.50 20.01
CA SER A 329 19.90 9.05 21.35
C SER A 329 18.77 8.02 21.30
N THR A 330 18.78 7.06 22.18
CA THR A 330 17.55 6.36 22.54
C THR A 330 16.55 7.36 23.14
N ASN A 331 15.27 7.02 23.08
CA ASN A 331 14.20 7.88 23.55
C ASN A 331 14.44 8.33 25.00
N LEU A 332 14.67 9.61 25.20
CA LEU A 332 14.75 10.19 26.53
C LEU A 332 13.32 10.37 27.04
N ALA A 333 12.87 9.52 27.97
CA ALA A 333 11.61 9.75 28.65
C ALA A 333 11.75 11.03 29.50
N VAL A 334 10.88 12.01 29.20
CA VAL A 334 10.87 13.28 29.95
C VAL A 334 9.96 13.19 31.18
N SER A 335 9.15 12.13 31.29
CA SER A 335 8.31 11.91 32.47
C SER A 335 9.07 11.16 33.58
N GLU A 336 8.87 11.55 34.84
CA GLU A 336 9.59 11.08 36.03
C GLU A 336 9.53 9.57 36.31
N THR A 337 8.83 8.75 35.51
CA THR A 337 8.56 7.35 35.81
C THR A 337 9.50 6.34 35.16
N ASP A 338 10.29 6.72 34.15
CA ASP A 338 11.21 5.78 33.49
C ASP A 338 12.57 6.45 33.23
N LYS A 339 13.45 6.36 34.17
CA LYS A 339 14.89 6.64 33.96
C LYS A 339 15.49 5.43 33.21
N GLN A 340 15.36 5.40 31.89
CA GLN A 340 16.16 4.50 31.06
C GLN A 340 17.52 5.13 30.78
N ASP A 341 18.58 4.35 30.87
CA ASP A 341 19.93 4.76 30.48
C ASP A 341 19.95 5.18 29.02
N ILE A 342 20.68 6.26 28.73
CA ILE A 342 20.80 6.82 27.37
C ILE A 342 21.71 5.91 26.57
N GLU A 343 21.15 5.11 25.68
CA GLU A 343 21.91 4.37 24.67
C GLU A 343 21.95 5.15 23.36
N TRP A 344 23.12 5.21 22.73
CA TRP A 344 23.34 5.83 21.44
C TRP A 344 23.48 4.79 20.34
N GLU A 345 22.59 4.81 19.37
CA GLU A 345 22.68 3.96 18.18
C GLU A 345 23.40 4.69 17.05
N SER A 346 24.42 4.07 16.45
CA SER A 346 25.05 4.56 15.23
C SER A 346 24.29 4.08 13.98
N LYS A 347 23.94 4.98 13.09
CA LYS A 347 23.34 4.66 11.79
C LYS A 347 24.15 5.26 10.65
N SER A 348 24.25 4.54 9.53
CA SER A 348 24.88 5.08 8.32
C SER A 348 24.06 6.27 7.78
N VAL A 349 24.72 7.35 7.45
CA VAL A 349 24.07 8.57 6.92
C VAL A 349 23.60 8.33 5.50
N ASN A 350 22.32 8.61 5.25
CA ASN A 350 21.86 8.85 3.90
C ASN A 350 22.34 10.27 3.50
N ASN A 351 23.17 10.39 2.48
CA ASN A 351 23.73 11.67 2.03
C ASN A 351 22.68 12.69 1.54
N ASP A 352 21.44 12.25 1.35
CA ASP A 352 20.33 13.08 0.89
C ASP A 352 19.89 14.17 1.90
N LEU A 353 20.34 14.09 3.15
CA LEU A 353 20.04 15.10 4.18
C LEU A 353 20.86 16.39 4.02
N PHE A 354 21.92 16.37 3.21
CA PHE A 354 22.86 17.49 3.06
C PHE A 354 22.76 18.23 1.72
N ASN A 355 21.80 17.83 0.82
CA ASN A 355 21.53 18.49 -0.46
C ASN A 355 20.43 19.54 -0.42
#